data_64b83480fbeca186a905f74895056e76
#
_entry.id   64b83480fbeca186a905f74895056e76
#
_cell.length_a   1.000
_cell.length_b   1.000
_cell.length_c   1.000
_cell.angle_alpha   90.00
_cell.angle_beta   90.00
_cell.angle_gamma   90.00
#
_symmetry.space_group_name_H-M   'P 1'
#
loop_
_entity.id
_entity.type
_entity.pdbx_description
1 polymer ?
#
loop_
_entity_poly.entity_id
_entity_poly.type
_entity_poly.pdbx_seq_one_letter_code
_entity_poly.pdbx_strand_id
1 'polypeptide(L)'
;MGQARMRDIWIKSAVGVAAAAFLVAAAYAGGGWKPQAPVYPEPDDAWDAQRIEEGIEGPAVGTDAPNAVQDYFPDEPTFGILSDNPTTDETQDATEDGTATAPTSGKKSYSTYRALDEYLDENFEAAGTPGIGVVVVDAAGVEYERTMGDIESDHDTMLIGSLTKSFTALSIMQLVEDGKIDLDEPVATYCDAYGTPDNVTIRMLLNQTSGFGYYDSLAEATPGLTQGTFSYSNANYDLLGKIIEAVSGEAYDEYVEEHILEPLEMDDSSASLEARASAHAWRNYFGWNVQDGFVHEDGDDSWGSWSSGYMATSTADMGKYLMMYLNQGTQTATGGAQVLSAAGIRQMFLSRAADPYSDAFYGMGWISFYWDDGELVLSHDGDVENGVARMMIFPERGIAIAVLGDAADAFGGNTAFYELADGVVANVVGGKAESVSATERIATHAQEDAFLALFVLLAVAPIVRLRRWRKWMDRLPHDVSLWRLVCLHVLAPLGMLCMPVLQGYKWRDVLTFMPDVSIVYIGSAAVLFLTGAAKLLFMLHVWKKERGRELAA
;
A
#
# COMPACT_ATOMS: atom_id res chain seq x y z
N MET A 1 26.77 -55.77 -3.54
CA MET A 1 25.46 -55.25 -3.11
C MET A 1 25.50 -53.79 -2.65
N GLY A 2 26.67 -53.16 -2.49
CA GLY A 2 26.83 -51.80 -1.95
C GLY A 2 26.55 -50.63 -2.92
N GLN A 3 27.08 -50.68 -4.14
CA GLN A 3 27.05 -49.51 -5.05
C GLN A 3 25.67 -49.21 -5.64
N ALA A 4 24.87 -50.20 -5.98
CA ALA A 4 23.51 -49.98 -6.51
C ALA A 4 22.57 -49.39 -5.45
N ARG A 5 22.72 -49.80 -4.18
CA ARG A 5 21.92 -49.31 -3.05
C ARG A 5 22.33 -47.91 -2.64
N MET A 6 23.62 -47.55 -2.74
CA MET A 6 24.11 -46.17 -2.53
C MET A 6 23.57 -45.23 -3.61
N ARG A 7 23.61 -45.65 -4.88
CA ARG A 7 23.07 -44.86 -6.00
C ARG A 7 21.58 -44.59 -5.85
N ASP A 8 20.79 -45.57 -5.35
CA ASP A 8 19.36 -45.40 -5.10
C ASP A 8 19.06 -44.47 -3.94
N ILE A 9 19.92 -44.42 -2.91
CA ILE A 9 19.86 -43.51 -1.78
C ILE A 9 20.26 -42.09 -2.21
N TRP A 10 21.29 -41.93 -3.04
CA TRP A 10 21.69 -40.66 -3.61
C TRP A 10 20.61 -40.07 -4.52
N ILE A 11 20.00 -40.87 -5.37
CA ILE A 11 18.90 -40.47 -6.24
C ILE A 11 17.70 -40.02 -5.42
N LYS A 12 17.30 -40.77 -4.38
CA LYS A 12 16.16 -40.40 -3.52
C LYS A 12 16.44 -39.16 -2.65
N SER A 13 17.69 -38.94 -2.25
CA SER A 13 18.07 -37.71 -1.52
C SER A 13 18.20 -36.53 -2.46
N ALA A 14 18.73 -36.72 -3.67
CA ALA A 14 18.79 -35.70 -4.70
C ALA A 14 17.39 -35.32 -5.24
N VAL A 15 16.49 -36.29 -5.36
CA VAL A 15 15.07 -36.06 -5.73
C VAL A 15 14.35 -35.30 -4.62
N GLY A 16 14.65 -35.58 -3.33
CA GLY A 16 14.08 -34.86 -2.21
C GLY A 16 14.56 -33.39 -2.14
N VAL A 17 15.84 -33.15 -2.43
CA VAL A 17 16.41 -31.79 -2.52
C VAL A 17 15.92 -31.07 -3.78
N ALA A 18 15.83 -31.78 -4.91
CA ALA A 18 15.27 -31.22 -6.15
C ALA A 18 13.76 -30.94 -6.04
N ALA A 19 13.00 -31.76 -5.32
CA ALA A 19 11.58 -31.52 -5.04
C ALA A 19 11.39 -30.32 -4.11
N ALA A 20 12.23 -30.15 -3.08
CA ALA A 20 12.22 -28.96 -2.23
C ALA A 20 12.62 -27.72 -3.01
N ALA A 21 13.66 -27.79 -3.85
CA ALA A 21 14.06 -26.70 -4.73
C ALA A 21 13.02 -26.39 -5.82
N PHE A 22 12.32 -27.41 -6.31
CA PHE A 22 11.22 -27.24 -7.27
C PHE A 22 9.98 -26.64 -6.63
N LEU A 23 9.65 -27.00 -5.39
CA LEU A 23 8.57 -26.38 -4.63
C LEU A 23 8.89 -24.91 -4.29
N VAL A 24 10.15 -24.62 -3.97
CA VAL A 24 10.65 -23.25 -3.79
C VAL A 24 10.59 -22.48 -5.12
N ALA A 25 11.00 -23.09 -6.23
CA ALA A 25 10.93 -22.48 -7.56
C ALA A 25 9.49 -22.35 -8.09
N ALA A 26 8.59 -23.27 -7.73
CA ALA A 26 7.18 -23.22 -8.10
C ALA A 26 6.42 -22.16 -7.28
N ALA A 27 6.77 -21.97 -6.01
CA ALA A 27 6.30 -20.83 -5.21
C ALA A 27 6.85 -19.50 -5.76
N TYR A 28 8.06 -19.51 -6.32
CA TYR A 28 8.66 -18.36 -7.00
C TYR A 28 8.01 -18.05 -8.35
N ALA A 29 7.63 -19.09 -9.12
CA ALA A 29 6.98 -18.97 -10.43
C ALA A 29 5.45 -18.76 -10.32
N GLY A 30 4.85 -19.09 -9.19
CA GLY A 30 3.42 -18.94 -8.91
C GLY A 30 3.00 -17.56 -8.40
N GLY A 31 3.80 -16.52 -8.69
CA GLY A 31 3.49 -15.16 -8.32
C GLY A 31 3.64 -14.96 -6.80
N GLY A 32 4.87 -15.02 -6.30
CA GLY A 32 5.16 -14.48 -4.96
C GLY A 32 4.63 -13.06 -4.90
N TRP A 33 3.99 -12.72 -3.79
CA TRP A 33 3.49 -11.38 -3.50
C TRP A 33 4.53 -10.35 -3.94
N LYS A 34 4.25 -9.71 -5.04
CA LYS A 34 4.79 -8.39 -5.32
C LYS A 34 3.85 -7.47 -4.57
N PRO A 35 4.32 -6.47 -3.82
CA PRO A 35 3.45 -5.37 -3.46
C PRO A 35 2.78 -5.02 -4.78
N GLN A 36 1.47 -5.22 -4.86
CA GLN A 36 0.74 -4.80 -6.04
C GLN A 36 0.96 -3.30 -6.07
N ALA A 37 1.69 -2.85 -7.08
CA ALA A 37 1.43 -1.51 -7.52
C ALA A 37 -0.10 -1.43 -7.65
N PRO A 38 -0.73 -0.33 -7.21
CA PRO A 38 -2.17 -0.19 -7.31
C PRO A 38 -2.59 -0.75 -8.65
N VAL A 39 -3.49 -1.74 -8.65
CA VAL A 39 -4.01 -2.31 -9.89
C VAL A 39 -4.99 -1.27 -10.38
N TYR A 40 -4.49 -0.35 -11.19
CA TYR A 40 -5.38 0.47 -12.00
C TYR A 40 -6.08 -0.49 -12.97
N PRO A 41 -7.38 -0.29 -13.26
CA PRO A 41 -8.02 -1.05 -14.31
C PRO A 41 -7.11 -0.99 -15.54
N GLU A 42 -6.67 -2.15 -16.02
CA GLU A 42 -5.86 -2.20 -17.25
C GLU A 42 -6.64 -1.49 -18.33
N PRO A 43 -6.04 -0.53 -19.04
CA PRO A 43 -6.66 0.05 -20.22
C PRO A 43 -7.06 -1.11 -21.12
N ASP A 44 -8.29 -1.13 -21.59
CA ASP A 44 -8.76 -2.16 -22.51
C ASP A 44 -7.76 -2.23 -23.68
N ASP A 45 -7.31 -3.43 -24.07
CA ASP A 45 -6.32 -3.63 -25.16
C ASP A 45 -6.67 -2.87 -26.45
N ALA A 46 -7.94 -2.49 -26.62
CA ALA A 46 -8.44 -1.64 -27.68
C ALA A 46 -7.89 -0.20 -27.64
N TRP A 47 -7.57 0.33 -26.44
CA TRP A 47 -7.08 1.71 -26.28
C TRP A 47 -5.60 1.83 -26.66
N ASP A 48 -4.80 0.83 -26.30
CA ASP A 48 -3.38 0.77 -26.70
C ASP A 48 -3.23 0.63 -28.22
N ALA A 49 -4.10 -0.15 -28.85
CA ALA A 49 -4.11 -0.29 -30.31
C ALA A 49 -4.46 1.03 -31.01
N GLN A 50 -5.36 1.83 -30.48
CA GLN A 50 -5.75 3.11 -31.04
C GLN A 50 -4.66 4.17 -30.89
N ARG A 51 -3.93 4.22 -29.75
CA ARG A 51 -2.78 5.13 -29.58
C ARG A 51 -1.64 4.82 -30.54
N ILE A 52 -1.37 3.54 -30.79
CA ILE A 52 -0.36 3.11 -31.76
C ILE A 52 -0.76 3.48 -33.19
N GLU A 53 -2.04 3.35 -33.55
CA GLU A 53 -2.56 3.74 -34.87
C GLU A 53 -2.57 5.27 -35.09
N GLU A 54 -2.81 6.05 -34.04
CA GLU A 54 -2.82 7.52 -34.07
C GLU A 54 -1.41 8.14 -34.00
N GLY A 55 -0.37 7.33 -33.79
CA GLY A 55 1.03 7.78 -33.77
C GLY A 55 1.38 8.65 -32.57
N ILE A 56 0.63 8.50 -31.45
CA ILE A 56 0.94 9.16 -30.20
C ILE A 56 2.10 8.39 -29.55
N GLU A 57 3.32 8.75 -29.91
CA GLU A 57 4.50 8.29 -29.19
C GLU A 57 4.44 8.86 -27.77
N GLY A 58 4.52 7.98 -26.75
CA GLY A 58 4.76 8.41 -25.37
C GLY A 58 6.04 9.26 -25.34
N PRO A 59 6.18 10.20 -24.39
CA PRO A 59 7.37 11.04 -24.30
C PRO A 59 8.60 10.14 -24.22
N ALA A 60 9.47 10.25 -25.19
CA ALA A 60 10.78 9.60 -25.15
C ALA A 60 11.47 10.02 -23.85
N VAL A 61 11.97 9.05 -23.10
CA VAL A 61 12.80 9.29 -21.91
C VAL A 61 14.07 10.00 -22.39
N GLY A 62 13.99 11.32 -22.51
CA GLY A 62 15.08 12.21 -22.88
C GLY A 62 15.67 12.80 -21.60
N THR A 63 16.98 12.74 -21.51
CA THR A 63 17.82 13.16 -20.40
C THR A 63 17.88 14.68 -20.14
N ASP A 64 16.95 15.46 -20.69
CA ASP A 64 16.92 16.91 -20.51
C ASP A 64 15.50 17.35 -20.09
N ALA A 65 15.12 17.10 -18.84
CA ALA A 65 13.89 17.63 -18.28
C ALA A 65 14.18 18.57 -17.10
N PRO A 66 13.91 19.86 -17.25
CA PRO A 66 13.02 20.50 -16.30
C PRO A 66 11.72 21.07 -16.89
N ASN A 67 11.52 21.10 -18.21
CA ASN A 67 10.39 21.84 -18.79
C ASN A 67 9.43 21.01 -19.66
N ALA A 68 9.62 19.70 -19.80
CA ALA A 68 8.79 18.87 -20.69
C ALA A 68 7.33 18.67 -20.24
N VAL A 69 6.99 19.02 -18.99
CA VAL A 69 5.63 18.88 -18.46
C VAL A 69 4.72 20.03 -18.91
N GLN A 70 5.28 21.20 -19.23
CA GLN A 70 4.51 22.38 -19.61
C GLN A 70 4.00 22.31 -21.06
N ASP A 71 4.67 21.54 -21.93
CA ASP A 71 4.30 21.45 -23.36
C ASP A 71 3.25 20.36 -23.67
N TYR A 72 2.92 19.51 -22.69
CA TYR A 72 1.94 18.41 -22.87
C TYR A 72 0.50 18.80 -22.52
N PHE A 73 0.29 19.93 -21.86
CA PHE A 73 -1.04 20.46 -21.63
C PHE A 73 -1.28 21.63 -22.58
N PRO A 74 -2.28 21.54 -23.48
CA PRO A 74 -2.75 22.73 -24.19
C PRO A 74 -3.13 23.79 -23.15
N ASP A 75 -2.82 25.04 -23.45
CA ASP A 75 -3.11 26.18 -22.60
C ASP A 75 -4.52 26.04 -21.98
N GLU A 76 -4.55 25.87 -20.62
CA GLU A 76 -5.71 25.72 -19.77
C GLU A 76 -6.49 24.39 -19.88
N PRO A 77 -6.27 23.43 -18.99
CA PRO A 77 -7.32 22.48 -18.67
C PRO A 77 -8.45 23.31 -18.01
N THR A 78 -9.55 23.48 -18.71
CA THR A 78 -10.79 23.95 -18.11
C THR A 78 -11.25 22.88 -17.14
N PHE A 79 -10.84 22.96 -15.86
CA PHE A 79 -11.55 22.28 -14.80
C PHE A 79 -12.97 22.80 -14.85
N GLY A 80 -13.94 21.95 -15.20
CA GLY A 80 -15.34 22.32 -15.43
C GLY A 80 -16.08 22.85 -14.21
N ILE A 81 -15.37 23.13 -13.11
CA ILE A 81 -15.93 23.67 -11.87
C ILE A 81 -15.93 25.21 -11.87
N LEU A 82 -15.28 25.90 -12.80
CA LEU A 82 -15.14 27.36 -12.75
C LEU A 82 -15.25 28.01 -14.10
N SER A 83 -16.40 28.14 -14.62
CA SER A 83 -16.80 29.32 -15.38
C SER A 83 -18.29 29.25 -15.64
N ASP A 84 -19.06 29.83 -14.84
CA ASP A 84 -20.22 30.55 -15.32
C ASP A 84 -20.54 31.68 -14.36
N ASN A 85 -19.66 32.66 -14.45
CA ASN A 85 -20.15 34.01 -14.23
C ASN A 85 -20.52 34.52 -15.62
N PRO A 86 -21.79 34.53 -16.02
CA PRO A 86 -22.17 35.04 -17.33
C PRO A 86 -21.94 36.55 -17.33
N THR A 87 -20.94 36.96 -18.09
CA THR A 87 -20.88 38.35 -18.53
C THR A 87 -22.06 38.59 -19.46
N THR A 88 -23.09 39.19 -18.88
CA THR A 88 -24.21 39.75 -19.59
C THR A 88 -23.73 40.85 -20.51
N ASP A 89 -23.86 40.64 -21.81
CA ASP A 89 -24.19 41.71 -22.72
C ASP A 89 -25.11 41.17 -23.84
N GLU A 90 -26.41 41.29 -23.63
CA GLU A 90 -27.38 41.57 -24.69
C GLU A 90 -28.70 41.97 -24.05
N THR A 91 -29.00 43.24 -24.27
CA THR A 91 -30.27 43.90 -24.02
C THR A 91 -31.43 43.24 -24.80
N GLN A 92 -32.48 42.78 -24.11
CA GLN A 92 -33.84 42.94 -24.58
C GLN A 92 -34.88 42.73 -23.46
N ASP A 93 -35.51 43.81 -23.19
CA ASP A 93 -36.91 44.11 -22.87
C ASP A 93 -37.70 43.35 -21.78
N ALA A 94 -38.23 44.16 -20.90
CA ALA A 94 -38.91 43.88 -19.66
C ALA A 94 -40.28 43.22 -19.81
N THR A 95 -40.64 42.34 -18.85
CA THR A 95 -41.88 42.51 -18.08
C THR A 95 -41.72 41.91 -16.69
N GLU A 96 -42.08 42.68 -15.68
CA GLU A 96 -42.13 42.39 -14.24
C GLU A 96 -43.04 41.19 -13.94
N ASP A 97 -42.62 40.24 -13.12
CA ASP A 97 -43.30 39.95 -11.86
C ASP A 97 -42.36 39.23 -10.88
N GLY A 98 -42.31 39.75 -9.67
CA GLY A 98 -41.33 39.36 -8.66
C GLY A 98 -41.72 38.08 -7.91
N THR A 99 -40.72 37.38 -7.58
CA THR A 99 -40.36 36.78 -6.27
C THR A 99 -39.09 35.95 -6.46
N ALA A 100 -37.97 36.49 -6.03
CA ALA A 100 -36.72 35.74 -5.93
C ALA A 100 -36.86 34.73 -4.77
N THR A 101 -37.13 33.49 -5.08
CA THR A 101 -36.87 32.37 -4.19
C THR A 101 -35.44 31.95 -4.42
N ALA A 102 -34.63 31.97 -3.34
CA ALA A 102 -33.32 31.38 -3.29
C ALA A 102 -33.34 29.93 -3.83
N PRO A 103 -32.31 29.46 -4.52
CA PRO A 103 -32.25 28.06 -4.94
C PRO A 103 -32.22 27.19 -3.69
N THR A 104 -33.31 26.49 -3.43
CA THR A 104 -33.36 25.40 -2.48
C THR A 104 -32.41 24.33 -2.99
N SER A 105 -31.40 23.99 -2.20
CA SER A 105 -30.56 22.82 -2.41
C SER A 105 -31.49 21.62 -2.60
N GLY A 106 -31.66 21.19 -3.83
CA GLY A 106 -32.40 19.98 -4.13
C GLY A 106 -31.56 18.81 -3.67
N LYS A 107 -31.93 18.19 -2.54
CA LYS A 107 -31.48 16.82 -2.25
C LYS A 107 -31.75 16.00 -3.49
N LYS A 108 -30.68 15.58 -4.21
CA LYS A 108 -30.79 14.58 -5.25
C LYS A 108 -31.47 13.36 -4.62
N SER A 109 -32.52 12.89 -5.27
CA SER A 109 -33.42 11.85 -4.77
C SER A 109 -32.63 10.58 -4.42
N TYR A 110 -32.99 9.90 -3.34
CA TYR A 110 -32.54 8.54 -2.94
C TYR A 110 -32.51 7.50 -4.09
N SER A 111 -33.13 7.79 -5.24
CA SER A 111 -33.08 6.95 -6.44
C SER A 111 -31.71 6.96 -7.16
N THR A 112 -30.82 7.92 -6.91
CA THR A 112 -29.58 8.09 -7.67
C THR A 112 -28.53 7.07 -7.23
N TYR A 113 -28.46 6.72 -5.94
CA TYR A 113 -27.47 5.79 -5.38
C TYR A 113 -28.02 4.41 -5.05
N ARG A 114 -29.24 4.08 -5.50
CA ARG A 114 -29.85 2.77 -5.25
C ARG A 114 -29.02 1.61 -5.80
N ALA A 115 -28.43 1.77 -6.98
CA ALA A 115 -27.58 0.75 -7.58
C ALA A 115 -26.30 0.53 -6.75
N LEU A 116 -25.76 1.61 -6.15
CA LEU A 116 -24.62 1.53 -5.22
C LEU A 116 -25.02 0.81 -3.93
N ASP A 117 -26.19 1.08 -3.36
CA ASP A 117 -26.69 0.35 -2.19
C ASP A 117 -26.84 -1.14 -2.47
N GLU A 118 -27.49 -1.50 -3.59
CA GLU A 118 -27.67 -2.88 -4.02
C GLU A 118 -26.30 -3.57 -4.25
N TYR A 119 -25.34 -2.87 -4.87
CA TYR A 119 -23.99 -3.38 -5.09
C TYR A 119 -23.25 -3.65 -3.77
N LEU A 120 -23.28 -2.73 -2.82
CA LEU A 120 -22.64 -2.88 -1.51
C LEU A 120 -23.27 -4.03 -0.71
N ASP A 121 -24.62 -4.14 -0.69
CA ASP A 121 -25.33 -5.23 -0.02
C ASP A 121 -24.96 -6.61 -0.59
N GLU A 122 -24.72 -6.71 -1.89
CA GLU A 122 -24.38 -7.97 -2.56
C GLU A 122 -22.89 -8.36 -2.42
N ASN A 123 -21.98 -7.38 -2.27
CA ASN A 123 -20.53 -7.63 -2.39
C ASN A 123 -19.74 -7.44 -1.10
N PHE A 124 -20.27 -6.76 -0.08
CA PHE A 124 -19.56 -6.47 1.17
C PHE A 124 -19.05 -7.75 1.88
N GLU A 125 -19.93 -8.76 2.05
CA GLU A 125 -19.50 -10.02 2.69
C GLU A 125 -18.43 -10.76 1.88
N ALA A 126 -18.47 -10.64 0.55
CA ALA A 126 -17.49 -11.26 -0.33
C ALA A 126 -16.10 -10.62 -0.20
N ALA A 127 -16.02 -9.31 0.00
CA ALA A 127 -14.78 -8.59 0.25
C ALA A 127 -14.08 -9.05 1.53
N GLY A 128 -14.85 -9.41 2.57
CA GLY A 128 -14.33 -10.01 3.81
C GLY A 128 -13.61 -9.03 4.73
N THR A 129 -13.72 -7.74 4.47
CA THR A 129 -13.32 -6.68 5.38
C THR A 129 -14.37 -6.59 6.50
N PRO A 130 -14.00 -6.54 7.79
CA PRO A 130 -14.95 -6.50 8.91
C PRO A 130 -15.84 -5.27 8.87
N GLY A 131 -15.29 -4.10 8.54
CA GLY A 131 -16.01 -2.86 8.42
C GLY A 131 -15.52 -2.00 7.26
N ILE A 132 -16.42 -1.25 6.65
CA ILE A 132 -16.11 -0.25 5.63
C ILE A 132 -16.92 1.03 5.83
N GLY A 133 -16.34 2.13 5.38
CA GLY A 133 -17.03 3.40 5.19
C GLY A 133 -16.87 3.91 3.77
N VAL A 134 -17.94 4.42 3.18
CA VAL A 134 -17.98 4.96 1.82
C VAL A 134 -18.54 6.37 1.87
N VAL A 135 -17.86 7.32 1.25
CA VAL A 135 -18.37 8.69 1.07
C VAL A 135 -18.17 9.15 -0.37
N VAL A 136 -19.20 9.79 -0.91
CA VAL A 136 -19.18 10.48 -2.21
C VAL A 136 -19.57 11.92 -1.98
N VAL A 137 -18.75 12.83 -2.49
CA VAL A 137 -18.95 14.28 -2.33
C VAL A 137 -18.92 14.99 -3.68
N ASP A 138 -19.63 16.10 -3.74
CA ASP A 138 -19.40 17.15 -4.75
C ASP A 138 -18.89 18.45 -4.06
N ALA A 139 -18.72 19.51 -4.82
CA ALA A 139 -18.27 20.79 -4.28
C ALA A 139 -19.26 21.44 -3.29
N ALA A 140 -20.53 21.01 -3.30
CA ALA A 140 -21.59 21.56 -2.45
C ALA A 140 -21.80 20.77 -1.16
N GLY A 141 -21.40 19.49 -1.12
CA GLY A 141 -21.57 18.66 0.07
C GLY A 141 -21.47 17.17 -0.17
N VAL A 142 -21.90 16.42 0.85
CA VAL A 142 -21.98 14.95 0.80
C VAL A 142 -23.19 14.54 -0.05
N GLU A 143 -22.96 13.77 -1.10
CA GLU A 143 -23.96 13.22 -2.00
C GLU A 143 -24.42 11.82 -1.57
N TYR A 144 -23.49 11.05 -1.00
CA TYR A 144 -23.74 9.70 -0.49
C TYR A 144 -22.78 9.37 0.64
N GLU A 145 -23.28 8.70 1.66
CA GLU A 145 -22.47 8.19 2.76
C GLU A 145 -23.09 6.89 3.29
N ARG A 146 -22.24 5.91 3.54
CA ARG A 146 -22.66 4.62 4.09
C ARG A 146 -21.53 3.93 4.84
N THR A 147 -21.86 3.40 6.01
CA THR A 147 -20.98 2.52 6.77
C THR A 147 -21.59 1.11 6.85
N MET A 148 -20.73 0.09 6.97
CA MET A 148 -21.14 -1.31 7.03
C MET A 148 -20.22 -2.11 7.94
N GLY A 149 -20.75 -3.21 8.49
CA GLY A 149 -19.98 -4.13 9.34
C GLY A 149 -19.66 -3.53 10.70
N ASP A 150 -18.40 -3.57 11.10
CA ASP A 150 -17.93 -3.09 12.40
C ASP A 150 -17.85 -1.54 12.48
N ILE A 151 -17.99 -0.86 11.36
CA ILE A 151 -18.08 0.61 11.30
C ILE A 151 -19.56 1.00 11.43
N GLU A 152 -19.95 1.43 12.62
CA GLU A 152 -21.33 1.73 12.98
C GLU A 152 -21.72 3.20 12.69
N SER A 153 -20.71 4.09 12.64
CA SER A 153 -20.86 5.53 12.44
C SER A 153 -19.89 6.05 11.39
N ASP A 154 -20.32 7.08 10.65
CA ASP A 154 -19.48 7.89 9.77
C ASP A 154 -18.37 8.67 10.50
N HIS A 155 -18.47 8.73 11.84
CA HIS A 155 -17.46 9.26 12.76
C HIS A 155 -16.47 8.21 13.31
N ASP A 156 -16.68 6.93 13.04
CA ASP A 156 -15.73 5.89 13.44
C ASP A 156 -14.46 6.02 12.61
N THR A 157 -13.31 5.99 13.29
CA THR A 157 -12.02 6.25 12.65
C THR A 157 -11.35 4.96 12.18
N MET A 158 -10.72 5.03 11.03
CA MET A 158 -9.95 3.96 10.39
C MET A 158 -8.57 4.49 9.98
N LEU A 159 -7.59 3.60 9.84
CA LEU A 159 -6.27 3.95 9.32
C LEU A 159 -6.32 4.04 7.80
N ILE A 160 -5.84 5.16 7.26
CA ILE A 160 -5.97 5.45 5.81
C ILE A 160 -4.72 5.11 4.99
N GLY A 161 -3.71 4.52 5.62
CA GLY A 161 -2.50 4.16 4.91
C GLY A 161 -1.89 5.34 4.14
N SER A 162 -1.41 5.07 2.97
CA SER A 162 -0.69 6.06 2.14
C SER A 162 -1.50 7.25 1.66
N LEU A 163 -2.82 7.32 1.91
CA LEU A 163 -3.59 8.54 1.72
C LEU A 163 -3.01 9.69 2.57
N THR A 164 -2.39 9.35 3.71
CA THR A 164 -1.63 10.27 4.57
C THR A 164 -0.64 11.14 3.79
N LYS A 165 -0.05 10.61 2.73
CA LYS A 165 0.92 11.35 1.91
C LYS A 165 0.36 12.62 1.29
N SER A 166 -0.93 12.65 0.97
CA SER A 166 -1.58 13.85 0.45
C SER A 166 -1.63 14.97 1.48
N PHE A 167 -1.83 14.65 2.76
CA PHE A 167 -1.79 15.60 3.87
C PHE A 167 -0.38 16.15 4.09
N THR A 168 0.63 15.31 4.05
CA THR A 168 2.04 15.71 4.12
C THR A 168 2.43 16.63 2.96
N ALA A 169 2.01 16.29 1.75
CA ALA A 169 2.24 17.12 0.57
C ALA A 169 1.53 18.48 0.68
N LEU A 170 0.29 18.49 1.18
CA LEU A 170 -0.47 19.71 1.42
C LEU A 170 0.24 20.60 2.45
N SER A 171 0.75 20.04 3.55
CA SER A 171 1.55 20.75 4.56
C SER A 171 2.82 21.36 3.97
N ILE A 172 3.56 20.63 3.14
CA ILE A 172 4.73 21.19 2.43
C ILE A 172 4.32 22.34 1.52
N MET A 173 3.20 22.20 0.79
CA MET A 173 2.74 23.24 -0.12
C MET A 173 2.27 24.49 0.60
N GLN A 174 1.73 24.39 1.83
CA GLN A 174 1.47 25.55 2.69
C GLN A 174 2.77 26.28 3.05
N LEU A 175 3.82 25.55 3.44
CA LEU A 175 5.13 26.12 3.72
C LEU A 175 5.79 26.75 2.48
N VAL A 176 5.49 26.21 1.28
CA VAL A 176 5.92 26.81 0.01
C VAL A 176 5.18 28.13 -0.25
N GLU A 177 3.86 28.18 -0.06
CA GLU A 177 3.09 29.43 -0.19
C GLU A 177 3.53 30.53 0.79
N ASP A 178 3.91 30.12 2.00
CA ASP A 178 4.48 31.00 3.00
C ASP A 178 5.91 31.49 2.66
N GLY A 179 6.50 30.97 1.57
CA GLY A 179 7.88 31.28 1.17
C GLY A 179 8.94 30.71 2.12
N LYS A 180 8.58 29.73 2.97
CA LYS A 180 9.49 29.07 3.91
C LYS A 180 10.25 27.92 3.24
N ILE A 181 9.68 27.30 2.20
CA ILE A 181 10.27 26.20 1.40
C ILE A 181 10.28 26.59 -0.07
N ASP A 182 11.38 26.28 -0.78
CA ASP A 182 11.46 26.24 -2.22
C ASP A 182 11.55 24.76 -2.66
N LEU A 183 10.67 24.36 -3.57
CA LEU A 183 10.57 22.97 -4.04
C LEU A 183 11.84 22.46 -4.73
N ASP A 184 12.61 23.34 -5.34
CA ASP A 184 13.79 23.01 -6.13
C ASP A 184 15.10 23.16 -5.37
N GLU A 185 15.03 23.63 -4.11
CA GLU A 185 16.19 23.66 -3.21
C GLU A 185 16.52 22.27 -2.65
N PRO A 186 17.80 22.02 -2.36
CA PRO A 186 18.23 20.78 -1.69
C PRO A 186 17.54 20.54 -0.36
N VAL A 187 17.19 19.28 -0.08
CA VAL A 187 16.65 18.84 1.22
C VAL A 187 17.55 19.28 2.38
N ALA A 188 18.88 19.18 2.22
CA ALA A 188 19.85 19.57 3.23
C ALA A 188 19.75 21.04 3.67
N THR A 189 19.14 21.90 2.85
CA THR A 189 18.87 23.31 3.22
C THR A 189 17.91 23.41 4.41
N TYR A 190 16.97 22.47 4.51
CA TYR A 190 15.90 22.49 5.52
C TYR A 190 16.10 21.44 6.61
N CYS A 191 16.66 20.27 6.27
CA CYS A 191 16.90 19.18 7.20
C CYS A 191 18.20 18.44 6.84
N ASP A 192 19.29 18.75 7.55
CA ASP A 192 20.63 18.16 7.34
C ASP A 192 20.87 16.89 8.16
N ALA A 193 19.93 16.53 9.06
CA ALA A 193 20.13 15.45 10.03
C ALA A 193 20.35 14.07 9.39
N TYR A 194 19.86 13.85 8.18
CA TYR A 194 19.90 12.54 7.49
C TYR A 194 20.99 12.45 6.42
N GLY A 195 21.81 13.48 6.25
CA GLY A 195 22.93 13.49 5.31
C GLY A 195 22.52 13.30 3.85
N THR A 196 21.32 13.79 3.49
CA THR A 196 20.80 13.70 2.13
C THR A 196 21.68 14.50 1.18
N PRO A 197 22.09 13.93 0.03
CA PRO A 197 22.93 14.64 -0.94
C PRO A 197 22.28 15.93 -1.50
N ASP A 198 23.10 16.95 -1.81
CA ASP A 198 22.65 18.24 -2.31
C ASP A 198 21.86 18.19 -3.63
N ASN A 199 21.89 17.08 -4.35
CA ASN A 199 21.12 16.89 -5.58
C ASN A 199 19.75 16.25 -5.36
N VAL A 200 19.31 16.06 -4.12
CA VAL A 200 17.95 15.65 -3.78
C VAL A 200 17.17 16.87 -3.33
N THR A 201 16.11 17.20 -4.04
CA THR A 201 15.28 18.37 -3.77
C THR A 201 13.96 17.99 -3.09
N ILE A 202 13.25 18.95 -2.53
CA ILE A 202 11.90 18.78 -1.94
C ILE A 202 10.93 18.21 -2.99
N ARG A 203 10.97 18.73 -4.22
CA ARG A 203 10.16 18.23 -5.34
C ARG A 203 10.43 16.75 -5.64
N MET A 204 11.68 16.31 -5.56
CA MET A 204 12.03 14.90 -5.77
C MET A 204 11.42 13.98 -4.70
N LEU A 205 11.36 14.42 -3.44
CA LEU A 205 10.69 13.68 -2.38
C LEU A 205 9.18 13.59 -2.65
N LEU A 206 8.53 14.72 -2.91
CA LEU A 206 7.10 14.81 -3.20
C LEU A 206 6.67 13.94 -4.39
N ASN A 207 7.52 13.87 -5.42
CA ASN A 207 7.24 13.15 -6.67
C ASN A 207 7.84 11.73 -6.69
N GLN A 208 8.37 11.23 -5.55
CA GLN A 208 8.94 9.89 -5.45
C GLN A 208 10.09 9.63 -6.46
N THR A 209 10.93 10.64 -6.72
CA THR A 209 12.06 10.57 -7.68
C THR A 209 13.43 10.74 -7.03
N SER A 210 13.51 10.72 -5.70
CA SER A 210 14.77 10.81 -4.95
C SER A 210 15.73 9.65 -5.20
N GLY A 211 15.21 8.50 -5.64
CA GLY A 211 15.96 7.25 -5.79
C GLY A 211 16.07 6.43 -4.52
N PHE A 212 15.32 6.75 -3.45
CA PHE A 212 15.23 5.92 -2.25
C PHE A 212 14.57 4.58 -2.58
N GLY A 213 15.02 3.51 -1.92
CA GLY A 213 14.48 2.17 -2.13
C GLY A 213 13.09 2.00 -1.48
N TYR A 214 12.27 1.14 -2.10
CA TYR A 214 10.90 0.87 -1.63
C TYR A 214 10.86 0.45 -0.14
N TYR A 215 11.78 -0.42 0.28
CA TYR A 215 11.87 -0.95 1.64
C TYR A 215 12.87 -0.18 2.53
N ASP A 216 13.35 0.97 2.09
CA ASP A 216 14.25 1.76 2.93
C ASP A 216 13.45 2.43 4.06
N SER A 217 14.00 2.35 5.27
CA SER A 217 13.63 3.23 6.37
C SER A 217 14.35 4.58 6.20
N LEU A 218 13.88 5.60 6.90
CA LEU A 218 14.51 6.92 6.85
C LEU A 218 16.00 6.87 7.21
N ALA A 219 16.38 6.05 8.22
CA ALA A 219 17.77 5.89 8.64
C ALA A 219 18.67 5.23 7.57
N GLU A 220 18.10 4.47 6.63
CA GLU A 220 18.84 3.74 5.59
C GLU A 220 18.75 4.40 4.21
N ALA A 221 17.81 5.33 4.03
CA ALA A 221 17.45 5.89 2.73
C ALA A 221 18.63 6.64 2.10
N THR A 222 19.03 6.18 0.93
CA THR A 222 20.07 6.83 0.11
C THR A 222 19.67 6.76 -1.36
N PRO A 223 19.97 7.81 -2.15
CA PRO A 223 19.67 7.79 -3.58
C PRO A 223 20.35 6.62 -4.30
N GLY A 224 19.55 5.84 -5.01
CA GLY A 224 20.01 4.70 -5.83
C GLY A 224 19.99 5.00 -7.32
N LEU A 225 19.99 3.94 -8.13
CA LEU A 225 20.01 4.03 -9.59
C LEU A 225 18.70 4.58 -10.19
N THR A 226 17.63 4.64 -9.41
CA THR A 226 16.32 5.15 -9.82
C THR A 226 16.18 6.66 -9.60
N GLN A 227 17.22 7.36 -9.11
CA GLN A 227 17.17 8.81 -8.92
C GLN A 227 16.81 9.53 -10.22
N GLY A 228 15.81 10.42 -10.15
CA GLY A 228 15.25 11.12 -11.31
C GLY A 228 14.13 10.39 -12.04
N THR A 229 13.84 9.13 -11.67
CA THR A 229 12.71 8.35 -12.15
C THR A 229 11.79 7.99 -10.98
N PHE A 230 10.50 7.81 -11.24
CA PHE A 230 9.55 7.39 -10.21
C PHE A 230 9.99 6.05 -9.59
N SER A 231 10.10 6.04 -8.28
CA SER A 231 10.36 4.87 -7.46
C SER A 231 9.77 5.10 -6.07
N TYR A 232 8.63 4.46 -5.82
CA TYR A 232 7.89 4.67 -4.57
C TYR A 232 8.71 4.29 -3.34
N SER A 233 8.75 5.18 -2.35
CA SER A 233 9.41 4.93 -1.06
C SER A 233 8.74 5.75 0.05
N ASN A 234 8.39 5.09 1.16
CA ASN A 234 7.85 5.79 2.34
C ASN A 234 8.87 6.77 2.92
N ALA A 235 10.17 6.45 2.86
CA ALA A 235 11.24 7.31 3.38
C ALA A 235 11.23 8.72 2.77
N ASN A 236 10.71 8.91 1.55
CA ASN A 236 10.52 10.25 1.00
C ASN A 236 9.57 11.09 1.85
N TYR A 237 8.43 10.52 2.23
CA TYR A 237 7.41 11.21 3.00
C TYR A 237 7.73 11.26 4.49
N ASP A 238 8.48 10.28 5.00
CA ASP A 238 9.03 10.33 6.37
C ASP A 238 9.99 11.51 6.50
N LEU A 239 10.84 11.74 5.50
CA LEU A 239 11.73 12.90 5.45
C LEU A 239 10.98 14.22 5.28
N LEU A 240 9.90 14.25 4.47
CA LEU A 240 9.04 15.44 4.36
C LEU A 240 8.38 15.80 5.69
N GLY A 241 7.96 14.81 6.49
CA GLY A 241 7.49 15.04 7.86
C GLY A 241 8.55 15.70 8.72
N LYS A 242 9.80 15.23 8.67
CA LYS A 242 10.92 15.86 9.39
C LYS A 242 11.25 17.28 8.89
N ILE A 243 11.03 17.56 7.62
CA ILE A 243 11.20 18.90 7.05
C ILE A 243 10.09 19.83 7.56
N ILE A 244 8.84 19.35 7.64
CA ILE A 244 7.74 20.13 8.25
C ILE A 244 8.09 20.51 9.67
N GLU A 245 8.52 19.56 10.52
CA GLU A 245 8.94 19.80 11.90
C GLU A 245 10.10 20.82 11.97
N ALA A 246 11.11 20.67 11.12
CA ALA A 246 12.30 21.55 11.15
C ALA A 246 11.99 22.98 10.70
N VAL A 247 11.08 23.17 9.73
CA VAL A 247 10.78 24.49 9.14
C VAL A 247 9.68 25.22 9.90
N SER A 248 8.65 24.53 10.37
CA SER A 248 7.56 25.12 11.16
C SER A 248 7.97 25.35 12.61
N GLY A 249 8.73 24.43 13.19
CA GLY A 249 9.04 24.35 14.62
C GLY A 249 7.96 23.65 15.44
N GLU A 250 6.97 23.06 14.80
CA GLU A 250 5.86 22.29 15.37
C GLU A 250 6.09 20.80 15.16
N ALA A 251 5.53 19.91 16.01
CA ALA A 251 5.50 18.48 15.72
C ALA A 251 4.60 18.21 14.49
N TYR A 252 4.87 17.15 13.75
CA TYR A 252 4.13 16.88 12.51
C TYR A 252 2.62 16.73 12.74
N ASP A 253 2.22 16.02 13.79
CA ASP A 253 0.82 15.84 14.16
C ASP A 253 0.17 17.15 14.59
N GLU A 254 0.86 17.99 15.38
CA GLU A 254 0.40 19.31 15.76
C GLU A 254 0.24 20.22 14.54
N TYR A 255 1.18 20.20 13.59
CA TYR A 255 1.10 20.99 12.36
C TYR A 255 -0.12 20.59 11.51
N VAL A 256 -0.33 19.31 11.28
CA VAL A 256 -1.48 18.82 10.49
C VAL A 256 -2.79 19.17 11.18
N GLU A 257 -2.86 19.01 12.50
CA GLU A 257 -4.03 19.38 13.31
C GLU A 257 -4.39 20.85 13.13
N GLU A 258 -3.44 21.76 13.42
CA GLU A 258 -3.69 23.21 13.44
C GLU A 258 -3.92 23.80 12.03
N HIS A 259 -3.20 23.29 11.01
CA HIS A 259 -3.18 23.93 9.69
C HIS A 259 -4.07 23.24 8.64
N ILE A 260 -4.56 22.03 8.91
CA ILE A 260 -5.41 21.30 7.96
C ILE A 260 -6.70 20.81 8.62
N LEU A 261 -6.60 20.06 9.74
CA LEU A 261 -7.75 19.39 10.31
C LEU A 261 -8.73 20.38 10.97
N GLU A 262 -8.27 21.23 11.87
CA GLU A 262 -9.10 22.27 12.49
C GLU A 262 -9.74 23.21 11.46
N PRO A 263 -9.01 23.77 10.46
CA PRO A 263 -9.62 24.63 9.44
C PRO A 263 -10.70 23.94 8.60
N LEU A 264 -10.60 22.63 8.42
CA LEU A 264 -11.58 21.81 7.68
C LEU A 264 -12.67 21.22 8.59
N GLU A 265 -12.61 21.48 9.91
CA GLU A 265 -13.53 20.89 10.91
C GLU A 265 -13.50 19.35 10.90
N MET A 266 -12.29 18.76 10.72
CA MET A 266 -12.06 17.31 10.69
C MET A 266 -11.78 16.80 12.11
N ASP A 267 -12.80 16.86 12.96
CA ASP A 267 -12.68 16.65 14.42
C ASP A 267 -12.39 15.20 14.82
N ASP A 268 -12.63 14.23 13.94
CA ASP A 268 -12.37 12.81 14.18
C ASP A 268 -10.94 12.39 13.75
N SER A 269 -10.24 13.24 13.01
CA SER A 269 -8.99 12.90 12.34
C SER A 269 -7.77 13.30 13.15
N SER A 270 -6.72 12.50 13.11
CA SER A 270 -5.42 12.87 13.72
C SER A 270 -4.28 11.99 13.18
N ALA A 271 -3.06 12.53 13.21
CA ALA A 271 -1.82 11.79 12.95
C ALA A 271 -1.18 11.24 14.23
N SER A 272 -1.73 11.50 15.41
CA SER A 272 -1.15 11.12 16.70
C SER A 272 -1.14 9.60 16.93
N LEU A 273 -0.22 9.13 17.79
CA LEU A 273 -0.16 7.73 18.20
C LEU A 273 -1.43 7.28 18.95
N GLU A 274 -2.05 8.19 19.71
CA GLU A 274 -3.27 7.93 20.45
C GLU A 274 -4.44 7.66 19.50
N ALA A 275 -4.60 8.47 18.45
CA ALA A 275 -5.62 8.26 17.43
C ALA A 275 -5.44 6.93 16.69
N ARG A 276 -4.20 6.55 16.35
CA ARG A 276 -3.92 5.24 15.75
C ARG A 276 -4.28 4.07 16.66
N ALA A 277 -4.05 4.21 17.95
CA ALA A 277 -4.36 3.18 18.92
C ALA A 277 -5.87 3.02 19.19
N SER A 278 -6.66 4.07 18.92
CA SER A 278 -8.11 4.09 19.10
C SER A 278 -8.91 3.83 17.82
N ALA A 279 -8.27 3.85 16.66
CA ALA A 279 -8.91 3.59 15.38
C ALA A 279 -9.41 2.13 15.28
N HIS A 280 -10.51 1.92 14.56
CA HIS A 280 -10.94 0.59 14.13
C HIS A 280 -9.89 0.02 13.18
N ALA A 281 -9.19 -1.03 13.62
CA ALA A 281 -8.05 -1.55 12.89
C ALA A 281 -7.85 -3.04 13.19
N TRP A 282 -8.01 -3.88 12.18
CA TRP A 282 -7.90 -5.33 12.27
C TRP A 282 -6.82 -5.83 11.32
N ARG A 283 -6.15 -6.89 11.72
CA ARG A 283 -5.17 -7.58 10.90
C ARG A 283 -5.58 -9.03 10.70
N ASN A 284 -5.58 -9.47 9.45
CA ASN A 284 -5.85 -10.87 9.16
C ASN A 284 -4.70 -11.76 9.63
N TYR A 285 -5.04 -12.90 10.21
CA TYR A 285 -4.07 -13.81 10.79
C TYR A 285 -4.48 -15.26 10.48
N PHE A 286 -3.60 -16.02 9.81
CA PHE A 286 -3.91 -17.35 9.27
C PHE A 286 -5.13 -17.37 8.34
N GLY A 287 -5.37 -16.30 7.61
CA GLY A 287 -6.41 -16.20 6.59
C GLY A 287 -7.87 -16.23 7.08
N TRP A 288 -8.10 -16.55 8.34
CA TRP A 288 -9.44 -16.80 8.88
C TRP A 288 -9.76 -16.01 10.14
N ASN A 289 -8.74 -15.52 10.81
CA ASN A 289 -8.90 -14.81 12.08
C ASN A 289 -8.50 -13.36 11.92
N VAL A 290 -9.38 -12.46 12.32
CA VAL A 290 -9.10 -11.04 12.42
C VAL A 290 -8.62 -10.74 13.84
N GLN A 291 -7.52 -10.01 13.96
CA GLN A 291 -6.94 -9.62 15.25
C GLN A 291 -6.73 -8.13 15.33
N ASP A 292 -7.11 -7.53 16.44
CA ASP A 292 -6.84 -6.15 16.79
C ASP A 292 -5.53 -5.96 17.58
N GLY A 293 -5.27 -4.74 17.99
CA GLY A 293 -4.26 -4.39 18.96
C GLY A 293 -2.84 -4.25 18.42
N PHE A 294 -2.65 -4.28 17.11
CA PHE A 294 -1.38 -3.85 16.54
C PHE A 294 -1.39 -2.32 16.34
N VAL A 295 -0.38 -1.66 16.88
CA VAL A 295 -0.14 -0.24 16.67
C VAL A 295 1.26 -0.07 16.11
N HIS A 296 1.37 0.56 14.96
CA HIS A 296 2.66 0.90 14.37
C HIS A 296 3.34 1.98 15.21
N GLU A 297 4.59 1.72 15.61
CA GLU A 297 5.43 2.69 16.32
C GLU A 297 6.35 3.39 15.33
N ASP A 298 6.38 4.72 15.37
CA ASP A 298 7.26 5.51 14.53
C ASP A 298 8.72 5.42 14.98
N GLY A 299 9.60 5.48 14.01
CA GLY A 299 11.03 5.51 14.24
C GLY A 299 11.78 5.61 12.92
N ASP A 300 12.97 6.21 12.94
CA ASP A 300 13.80 6.35 11.75
C ASP A 300 14.18 4.99 11.12
N ASP A 301 14.11 3.92 11.91
CA ASP A 301 14.33 2.54 11.44
C ASP A 301 13.05 1.86 10.93
N SER A 302 11.88 2.47 11.09
CA SER A 302 10.59 1.92 10.66
C SER A 302 10.39 2.06 9.14
N TRP A 303 9.59 1.17 8.57
CA TRP A 303 9.14 1.30 7.19
C TRP A 303 7.85 2.09 7.15
N GLY A 304 7.99 3.40 7.01
CA GLY A 304 6.90 4.36 7.10
C GLY A 304 6.71 4.92 8.51
N SER A 305 6.09 6.06 8.58
CA SER A 305 5.79 6.82 9.80
C SER A 305 4.44 7.54 9.69
N TRP A 306 4.11 8.32 10.72
CA TRP A 306 2.90 9.16 10.76
C TRP A 306 2.73 10.08 9.55
N SER A 307 3.81 10.51 8.90
CA SER A 307 3.77 11.39 7.72
C SER A 307 3.70 10.65 6.39
N SER A 308 3.90 9.35 6.38
CA SER A 308 3.84 8.53 5.16
C SER A 308 2.68 7.56 5.08
N GLY A 309 2.00 7.21 6.22
CA GLY A 309 1.02 6.15 6.12
C GLY A 309 0.11 5.88 7.33
N TYR A 310 0.14 6.65 8.40
CA TYR A 310 -0.52 6.22 9.64
C TYR A 310 -1.45 7.26 10.28
N MET A 311 -2.10 8.10 9.48
CA MET A 311 -3.21 8.90 9.97
C MET A 311 -4.45 8.04 10.19
N ALA A 312 -5.21 8.39 11.23
CA ALA A 312 -6.56 7.90 11.45
C ALA A 312 -7.57 8.99 11.04
N THR A 313 -8.64 8.59 10.37
CA THR A 313 -9.72 9.50 9.94
C THR A 313 -11.05 8.76 9.84
N SER A 314 -12.14 9.49 9.83
CA SER A 314 -13.50 9.00 9.59
C SER A 314 -13.96 9.22 8.15
N THR A 315 -15.05 8.57 7.75
CA THR A 315 -15.68 8.83 6.43
C THR A 315 -16.18 10.26 6.33
N ALA A 316 -16.78 10.78 7.39
CA ALA A 316 -17.27 12.16 7.45
C ALA A 316 -16.15 13.17 7.20
N ASP A 317 -15.00 12.97 7.84
CA ASP A 317 -13.85 13.86 7.68
C ASP A 317 -13.17 13.73 6.32
N MET A 318 -13.06 12.50 5.78
CA MET A 318 -12.57 12.32 4.41
C MET A 318 -13.46 13.00 3.38
N GLY A 319 -14.77 13.06 3.61
CA GLY A 319 -15.68 13.87 2.79
C GLY A 319 -15.31 15.34 2.79
N LYS A 320 -15.04 15.94 3.96
CA LYS A 320 -14.59 17.34 4.10
C LYS A 320 -13.25 17.58 3.39
N TYR A 321 -12.29 16.65 3.56
CA TYR A 321 -10.99 16.74 2.92
C TYR A 321 -11.09 16.73 1.39
N LEU A 322 -11.88 15.83 0.81
CA LEU A 322 -12.08 15.75 -0.63
C LEU A 322 -12.85 16.96 -1.18
N MET A 323 -13.85 17.48 -0.44
CA MET A 323 -14.54 18.72 -0.80
C MET A 323 -13.60 19.92 -0.89
N MET A 324 -12.59 20.00 -0.01
CA MET A 324 -11.58 21.06 -0.06
C MET A 324 -10.84 21.05 -1.41
N TYR A 325 -10.48 19.88 -1.93
CA TYR A 325 -9.84 19.79 -3.26
C TYR A 325 -10.78 20.20 -4.40
N LEU A 326 -12.05 19.76 -4.35
CA LEU A 326 -13.07 20.17 -5.32
C LEU A 326 -13.33 21.69 -5.26
N ASN A 327 -13.22 22.29 -4.08
CA ASN A 327 -13.33 23.73 -3.85
C ASN A 327 -12.00 24.48 -3.96
N GLN A 328 -10.99 23.86 -4.59
CA GLN A 328 -9.71 24.49 -4.91
C GLN A 328 -8.99 25.07 -3.69
N GLY A 329 -8.94 24.30 -2.61
CA GLY A 329 -8.24 24.64 -1.39
C GLY A 329 -9.08 25.40 -0.35
N THR A 330 -10.38 25.62 -0.63
CA THR A 330 -11.31 26.26 0.31
C THR A 330 -12.23 25.20 0.94
N GLN A 331 -12.56 25.35 2.20
CA GLN A 331 -13.40 24.42 2.96
C GLN A 331 -14.74 24.11 2.25
N THR A 332 -15.41 25.14 1.74
CA THR A 332 -16.69 24.99 1.02
C THR A 332 -16.75 25.87 -0.23
N ALA A 333 -17.65 25.57 -1.15
CA ALA A 333 -17.88 26.35 -2.39
C ALA A 333 -18.28 27.81 -2.13
N THR A 334 -18.87 28.10 -0.97
CA THR A 334 -19.34 29.45 -0.61
C THR A 334 -18.35 30.22 0.25
N GLY A 335 -17.19 29.63 0.58
CA GLY A 335 -16.16 30.21 1.45
C GLY A 335 -15.83 29.30 2.62
N GLY A 336 -15.27 29.85 3.67
CA GLY A 336 -14.75 29.13 4.83
C GLY A 336 -13.23 29.27 4.90
N ALA A 337 -12.56 28.39 5.64
CA ALA A 337 -11.12 28.42 5.73
C ALA A 337 -10.47 28.08 4.37
N GLN A 338 -9.44 28.79 4.02
CA GLN A 338 -8.59 28.47 2.87
C GLN A 338 -7.34 27.77 3.37
N VAL A 339 -7.21 26.48 3.06
CA VAL A 339 -6.10 25.64 3.49
C VAL A 339 -4.90 25.78 2.57
N LEU A 340 -5.16 25.95 1.26
CA LEU A 340 -4.14 26.22 0.24
C LEU A 340 -4.76 27.06 -0.87
N SER A 341 -3.97 27.82 -1.62
CA SER A 341 -4.51 28.57 -2.76
C SER A 341 -4.90 27.64 -3.91
N ALA A 342 -5.81 28.12 -4.78
CA ALA A 342 -6.15 27.40 -6.01
C ALA A 342 -4.93 27.12 -6.90
N ALA A 343 -3.94 28.00 -6.89
CA ALA A 343 -2.69 27.81 -7.60
C ALA A 343 -1.85 26.68 -6.98
N GLY A 344 -1.81 26.60 -5.64
CA GLY A 344 -1.16 25.52 -4.90
C GLY A 344 -1.81 24.16 -5.19
N ILE A 345 -3.14 24.06 -5.13
CA ILE A 345 -3.88 22.84 -5.48
C ILE A 345 -3.57 22.40 -6.92
N ARG A 346 -3.61 23.34 -7.86
CA ARG A 346 -3.25 23.06 -9.26
C ARG A 346 -1.82 22.55 -9.37
N GLN A 347 -0.88 23.13 -8.63
CA GLN A 347 0.51 22.70 -8.63
C GLN A 347 0.66 21.28 -8.08
N MET A 348 -0.08 20.92 -7.03
CA MET A 348 -0.10 19.55 -6.51
C MET A 348 -0.54 18.54 -7.57
N PHE A 349 -1.53 18.86 -8.37
CA PHE A 349 -2.05 17.95 -9.40
C PHE A 349 -1.18 17.85 -10.66
N LEU A 350 -0.45 18.91 -11.00
CA LEU A 350 0.34 18.99 -12.23
C LEU A 350 1.83 18.67 -12.05
N SER A 351 2.39 18.85 -10.84
CA SER A 351 3.78 18.53 -10.56
C SER A 351 3.90 17.03 -10.27
N ARG A 352 4.22 16.24 -11.29
CA ARG A 352 4.20 14.78 -11.23
C ARG A 352 5.29 14.16 -12.10
N ALA A 353 5.69 12.92 -11.77
CA ALA A 353 6.62 12.10 -12.55
C ALA A 353 5.86 10.90 -13.15
N ALA A 354 6.21 10.52 -14.39
CA ALA A 354 5.62 9.35 -15.02
C ALA A 354 6.07 8.05 -14.32
N ASP A 355 5.15 7.13 -14.11
CA ASP A 355 5.47 5.78 -13.68
C ASP A 355 6.04 4.99 -14.87
N PRO A 356 7.27 4.45 -14.79
CA PRO A 356 7.87 3.73 -15.90
C PRO A 356 7.20 2.37 -16.20
N TYR A 357 6.27 1.93 -15.36
CA TYR A 357 5.63 0.61 -15.44
C TYR A 357 4.13 0.67 -15.72
N SER A 358 3.55 1.86 -15.79
CA SER A 358 2.12 2.08 -16.07
C SER A 358 1.90 3.41 -16.80
N ASP A 359 0.69 3.66 -17.27
CA ASP A 359 0.30 4.94 -17.88
C ASP A 359 -0.09 6.00 -16.82
N ALA A 360 0.29 5.78 -15.58
CA ALA A 360 0.02 6.69 -14.48
C ALA A 360 1.20 7.64 -14.20
N PHE A 361 0.92 8.67 -13.43
CA PHE A 361 1.90 9.62 -12.92
C PHE A 361 1.77 9.69 -11.40
N TYR A 362 2.86 10.00 -10.72
CA TYR A 362 2.86 10.27 -9.29
C TYR A 362 3.39 11.66 -8.99
N GLY A 363 2.73 12.39 -8.13
CA GLY A 363 3.22 13.68 -7.65
C GLY A 363 2.43 14.22 -6.47
N MET A 364 3.16 14.74 -5.50
CA MET A 364 2.63 15.48 -4.36
C MET A 364 1.48 14.77 -3.63
N GLY A 365 1.65 13.45 -3.39
CA GLY A 365 0.68 12.63 -2.66
C GLY A 365 -0.49 12.11 -3.50
N TRP A 366 -0.43 12.27 -4.82
CA TRP A 366 -1.46 11.82 -5.74
C TRP A 366 -0.89 10.97 -6.86
N ILE A 367 -1.62 9.93 -7.21
CA ILE A 367 -1.48 9.21 -8.47
C ILE A 367 -2.48 9.82 -9.43
N SER A 368 -2.09 10.05 -10.66
CA SER A 368 -2.99 10.57 -11.69
C SER A 368 -2.87 9.75 -12.97
N PHE A 369 -3.99 9.53 -13.62
CA PHE A 369 -4.09 8.81 -14.89
C PHE A 369 -5.29 9.36 -15.66
N TYR A 370 -5.42 8.91 -16.91
CA TYR A 370 -6.56 9.30 -17.74
C TYR A 370 -7.53 8.11 -17.84
N TRP A 371 -8.80 8.37 -17.57
CA TRP A 371 -9.89 7.40 -17.76
C TRP A 371 -10.17 7.20 -19.26
N ASP A 372 -10.99 6.19 -19.61
CA ASP A 372 -11.25 5.75 -21.00
C ASP A 372 -11.67 6.86 -21.98
N ASP A 373 -12.28 7.92 -21.51
CA ASP A 373 -12.72 9.07 -22.33
C ASP A 373 -11.70 10.23 -22.35
N GLY A 374 -10.54 10.03 -21.74
CA GLY A 374 -9.50 11.04 -21.59
C GLY A 374 -9.66 11.95 -20.38
N GLU A 375 -10.61 11.67 -19.49
CA GLU A 375 -10.82 12.40 -18.24
C GLU A 375 -9.65 12.19 -17.27
N LEU A 376 -9.12 13.27 -16.71
CA LEU A 376 -8.12 13.20 -15.66
C LEU A 376 -8.74 12.66 -14.36
N VAL A 377 -8.12 11.64 -13.80
CA VAL A 377 -8.47 11.09 -12.49
C VAL A 377 -7.28 11.25 -11.56
N LEU A 378 -7.55 11.68 -10.34
CA LEU A 378 -6.59 11.69 -9.25
C LEU A 378 -6.99 10.61 -8.25
N SER A 379 -6.05 9.81 -7.80
CA SER A 379 -6.29 8.71 -6.89
C SER A 379 -5.13 8.54 -5.91
N HIS A 380 -5.39 7.92 -4.79
CA HIS A 380 -4.37 7.27 -3.99
C HIS A 380 -4.98 6.07 -3.25
N ASP A 381 -4.24 4.98 -3.21
CA ASP A 381 -4.57 3.81 -2.41
C ASP A 381 -3.77 3.83 -1.10
N GLY A 382 -4.37 3.33 -0.05
CA GLY A 382 -3.76 3.22 1.28
C GLY A 382 -3.77 1.79 1.76
N ASP A 383 -2.60 1.31 2.20
CA ASP A 383 -2.41 -0.04 2.71
C ASP A 383 -1.39 0.01 3.85
N VAL A 384 -1.83 -0.36 5.03
CA VAL A 384 -1.01 -0.55 6.21
C VAL A 384 -1.31 -1.93 6.82
N GLU A 385 -0.67 -2.29 7.90
CA GLU A 385 -0.78 -3.63 8.49
C GLU A 385 -2.20 -4.01 8.92
N ASN A 386 -3.06 -3.00 9.15
CA ASN A 386 -4.38 -3.18 9.76
C ASN A 386 -5.42 -2.16 9.28
N GLY A 387 -5.24 -1.63 8.08
CA GLY A 387 -6.20 -0.72 7.43
C GLY A 387 -5.93 -0.60 5.94
N VAL A 388 -6.99 -0.40 5.17
CA VAL A 388 -6.95 -0.20 3.72
C VAL A 388 -7.85 0.98 3.36
N ALA A 389 -7.49 1.73 2.33
CA ALA A 389 -8.28 2.86 1.88
C ALA A 389 -8.08 3.16 0.41
N ARG A 390 -9.06 3.80 -0.21
CA ARG A 390 -8.96 4.40 -1.55
C ARG A 390 -9.64 5.76 -1.55
N MET A 391 -9.01 6.74 -2.18
CA MET A 391 -9.66 8.00 -2.53
C MET A 391 -9.46 8.32 -4.01
N MET A 392 -10.49 8.90 -4.62
CA MET A 392 -10.46 9.32 -6.02
C MET A 392 -11.15 10.67 -6.21
N ILE A 393 -10.62 11.49 -7.10
CA ILE A 393 -11.21 12.76 -7.51
C ILE A 393 -11.35 12.74 -9.03
N PHE A 394 -12.52 13.11 -9.50
CA PHE A 394 -12.89 13.32 -10.90
C PHE A 394 -13.13 14.83 -11.11
N PRO A 395 -12.08 15.61 -11.40
CA PRO A 395 -12.18 17.07 -11.42
C PRO A 395 -13.19 17.59 -12.44
N GLU A 396 -13.28 16.96 -13.61
CA GLU A 396 -14.20 17.37 -14.68
C GLU A 396 -15.67 17.09 -14.33
N ARG A 397 -15.92 16.04 -13.53
CA ARG A 397 -17.28 15.71 -13.03
C ARG A 397 -17.63 16.46 -11.76
N GLY A 398 -16.63 17.04 -11.08
CA GLY A 398 -16.80 17.69 -9.78
C GLY A 398 -17.24 16.71 -8.69
N ILE A 399 -16.78 15.46 -8.75
CA ILE A 399 -17.11 14.39 -7.78
C ILE A 399 -15.83 13.84 -7.19
N ALA A 400 -15.88 13.51 -5.90
CA ALA A 400 -14.81 12.74 -5.25
C ALA A 400 -15.40 11.61 -4.39
N ILE A 401 -14.63 10.57 -4.21
CA ILE A 401 -15.03 9.32 -3.56
C ILE A 401 -13.94 8.89 -2.60
N ALA A 402 -14.32 8.46 -1.39
CA ALA A 402 -13.43 7.69 -0.53
C ALA A 402 -14.10 6.40 -0.09
N VAL A 403 -13.32 5.33 -0.02
CA VAL A 403 -13.67 4.05 0.56
C VAL A 403 -12.60 3.70 1.57
N LEU A 404 -13.00 3.53 2.83
CA LEU A 404 -12.12 3.20 3.93
C LEU A 404 -12.47 1.81 4.43
N GLY A 405 -11.48 1.01 4.82
CA GLY A 405 -11.68 -0.32 5.37
C GLY A 405 -10.83 -0.51 6.62
N ASP A 406 -11.42 -1.10 7.64
CA ASP A 406 -10.85 -1.27 8.98
C ASP A 406 -9.92 -2.47 9.12
N ALA A 407 -9.56 -3.15 8.03
CA ALA A 407 -8.71 -4.32 8.09
C ALA A 407 -7.77 -4.42 6.89
N ALA A 408 -6.59 -4.99 7.14
CA ALA A 408 -5.66 -5.40 6.09
C ALA A 408 -5.49 -6.91 6.03
N ASP A 409 -5.38 -7.43 4.83
CA ASP A 409 -5.16 -8.84 4.53
C ASP A 409 -4.31 -8.99 3.26
N ALA A 410 -3.01 -9.20 3.44
CA ALA A 410 -2.04 -9.32 2.36
C ALA A 410 -2.27 -10.53 1.43
N PHE A 411 -3.15 -11.48 1.80
CA PHE A 411 -3.39 -12.72 1.06
C PHE A 411 -4.75 -12.78 0.36
N GLY A 412 -5.21 -11.66 -0.16
CA GLY A 412 -6.39 -11.58 -1.00
C GLY A 412 -7.51 -10.69 -0.47
N GLY A 413 -7.50 -10.33 0.83
CA GLY A 413 -8.50 -9.42 1.39
C GLY A 413 -8.32 -8.00 0.86
N ASN A 414 -7.09 -7.49 0.79
CA ASN A 414 -6.83 -6.17 0.22
C ASN A 414 -7.26 -6.11 -1.25
N THR A 415 -6.96 -7.15 -2.05
CA THR A 415 -7.44 -7.24 -3.44
C THR A 415 -8.96 -7.18 -3.50
N ALA A 416 -9.67 -7.97 -2.67
CA ALA A 416 -11.13 -7.98 -2.64
C ALA A 416 -11.73 -6.64 -2.17
N PHE A 417 -11.06 -5.94 -1.26
CA PHE A 417 -11.43 -4.57 -0.87
C PHE A 417 -11.30 -3.60 -2.06
N TYR A 418 -10.21 -3.66 -2.80
CA TYR A 418 -10.02 -2.79 -3.96
C TYR A 418 -10.99 -3.12 -5.10
N GLU A 419 -11.33 -4.40 -5.32
CA GLU A 419 -12.42 -4.79 -6.23
C GLU A 419 -13.78 -4.20 -5.79
N LEU A 420 -14.05 -4.19 -4.48
CA LEU A 420 -15.25 -3.54 -3.93
C LEU A 420 -15.22 -2.03 -4.19
N ALA A 421 -14.09 -1.38 -3.92
CA ALA A 421 -13.92 0.05 -4.16
C ALA A 421 -14.04 0.43 -5.64
N ASP A 422 -13.50 -0.38 -6.55
CA ASP A 422 -13.67 -0.22 -8.00
C ASP A 422 -15.14 -0.29 -8.41
N GLY A 423 -15.88 -1.22 -7.83
CA GLY A 423 -17.33 -1.31 -8.05
C GLY A 423 -18.12 -0.13 -7.47
N VAL A 424 -17.70 0.44 -6.33
CA VAL A 424 -18.25 1.70 -5.80
C VAL A 424 -18.05 2.81 -6.81
N VAL A 425 -16.80 3.00 -7.27
CA VAL A 425 -16.46 4.01 -8.28
C VAL A 425 -17.30 3.82 -9.54
N ALA A 426 -17.36 2.61 -10.09
CA ALA A 426 -18.12 2.31 -11.30
C ALA A 426 -19.61 2.65 -11.17
N ASN A 427 -20.23 2.42 -10.00
CA ASN A 427 -21.62 2.79 -9.75
C ASN A 427 -21.83 4.31 -9.65
N VAL A 428 -20.83 5.05 -9.16
CA VAL A 428 -20.90 6.51 -9.02
C VAL A 428 -20.68 7.21 -10.35
N VAL A 429 -19.64 6.81 -11.11
CA VAL A 429 -19.26 7.50 -12.35
C VAL A 429 -19.88 6.91 -13.62
N GLY A 430 -20.61 5.79 -13.51
CA GLY A 430 -21.35 5.20 -14.63
C GLY A 430 -20.60 4.10 -15.39
N GLY A 431 -19.65 3.44 -14.76
CA GLY A 431 -18.95 2.28 -15.31
C GLY A 431 -19.69 0.96 -15.11
N LYS A 432 -19.03 -0.15 -15.46
CA LYS A 432 -19.50 -1.51 -15.18
C LYS A 432 -18.92 -1.98 -13.85
N ALA A 433 -19.73 -2.07 -12.82
CA ALA A 433 -19.32 -2.70 -11.57
C ALA A 433 -19.23 -4.23 -11.74
N GLU A 434 -18.09 -4.80 -11.37
CA GLU A 434 -17.91 -6.26 -11.32
C GLU A 434 -18.18 -6.76 -9.90
N SER A 435 -18.64 -8.01 -9.78
CA SER A 435 -18.90 -8.61 -8.47
C SER A 435 -17.61 -9.09 -7.83
N VAL A 436 -17.45 -8.82 -6.54
CA VAL A 436 -16.30 -9.27 -5.75
C VAL A 436 -16.27 -10.80 -5.60
N SER A 437 -15.12 -11.42 -5.80
CA SER A 437 -14.98 -12.88 -5.78
C SER A 437 -14.55 -13.42 -4.41
N ALA A 438 -15.52 -13.73 -3.55
CA ALA A 438 -15.23 -14.46 -2.29
C ALA A 438 -14.47 -15.78 -2.52
N THR A 439 -14.73 -16.48 -3.63
CA THR A 439 -14.09 -17.76 -3.95
C THR A 439 -12.59 -17.57 -4.21
N GLU A 440 -12.20 -16.49 -4.87
CA GLU A 440 -10.80 -16.18 -5.17
C GLU A 440 -10.04 -15.85 -3.90
N ARG A 441 -10.57 -14.98 -3.06
CA ARG A 441 -10.02 -14.67 -1.74
C ARG A 441 -9.82 -15.93 -0.90
N ILE A 442 -10.86 -16.76 -0.76
CA ILE A 442 -10.79 -18.01 0.01
C ILE A 442 -9.78 -18.99 -0.59
N ALA A 443 -9.67 -19.08 -1.92
CA ALA A 443 -8.71 -19.95 -2.58
C ALA A 443 -7.26 -19.51 -2.33
N THR A 444 -6.99 -18.20 -2.34
CA THR A 444 -5.68 -17.62 -2.03
C THR A 444 -5.27 -17.96 -0.60
N HIS A 445 -6.14 -17.75 0.39
CA HIS A 445 -5.89 -18.14 1.77
C HIS A 445 -5.67 -19.64 1.96
N ALA A 446 -6.49 -20.47 1.32
CA ALA A 446 -6.35 -21.92 1.40
C ALA A 446 -5.02 -22.41 0.82
N GLN A 447 -4.52 -21.78 -0.25
CA GLN A 447 -3.19 -22.07 -0.80
C GLN A 447 -2.08 -21.70 0.18
N GLU A 448 -2.15 -20.51 0.79
CA GLU A 448 -1.16 -20.06 1.77
C GLU A 448 -1.17 -20.95 3.01
N ASP A 449 -2.32 -21.23 3.60
CA ASP A 449 -2.47 -22.14 4.74
C ASP A 449 -1.92 -23.54 4.45
N ALA A 450 -2.18 -24.08 3.26
CA ALA A 450 -1.63 -25.37 2.84
C ALA A 450 -0.10 -25.33 2.73
N PHE A 451 0.45 -24.21 2.25
CA PHE A 451 1.89 -24.00 2.15
C PHE A 451 2.54 -23.90 3.54
N LEU A 452 1.97 -23.12 4.44
CA LEU A 452 2.42 -23.01 5.83
C LEU A 452 2.32 -24.35 6.57
N ALA A 453 1.22 -25.08 6.39
CA ALA A 453 1.05 -26.42 6.95
C ALA A 453 2.11 -27.41 6.46
N LEU A 454 2.53 -27.30 5.18
CA LEU A 454 3.61 -28.11 4.64
C LEU A 454 4.94 -27.85 5.37
N PHE A 455 5.29 -26.57 5.65
CA PHE A 455 6.50 -26.24 6.42
C PHE A 455 6.45 -26.82 7.83
N VAL A 456 5.33 -26.72 8.51
CA VAL A 456 5.13 -27.32 9.83
C VAL A 456 5.29 -28.84 9.78
N LEU A 457 4.69 -29.50 8.79
CA LEU A 457 4.82 -30.95 8.60
C LEU A 457 6.27 -31.37 8.34
N LEU A 458 7.00 -30.62 7.49
CA LEU A 458 8.42 -30.85 7.22
C LEU A 458 9.28 -30.67 8.47
N ALA A 459 8.97 -29.70 9.33
CA ALA A 459 9.68 -29.46 10.58
C ALA A 459 9.40 -30.55 11.63
N VAL A 460 8.15 -31.01 11.73
CA VAL A 460 7.71 -32.02 12.73
C VAL A 460 8.06 -33.45 12.31
N ALA A 461 8.06 -33.77 11.02
CA ALA A 461 8.34 -35.12 10.52
C ALA A 461 9.66 -35.73 11.04
N PRO A 462 10.78 -35.01 11.14
CA PRO A 462 12.03 -35.54 11.72
C PRO A 462 11.91 -35.94 13.20
N ILE A 463 11.05 -35.24 13.95
CA ILE A 463 10.79 -35.57 15.37
C ILE A 463 10.00 -36.86 15.49
N VAL A 464 8.88 -36.96 14.77
CA VAL A 464 8.02 -38.15 14.75
C VAL A 464 8.80 -39.39 14.25
N ARG A 465 9.71 -39.19 13.33
CA ARG A 465 10.55 -40.28 12.77
C ARG A 465 11.82 -40.53 13.59
N LEU A 466 12.03 -39.93 14.73
CA LEU A 466 13.27 -40.04 15.52
C LEU A 466 13.62 -41.48 15.89
N ARG A 467 12.60 -42.31 16.26
CA ARG A 467 12.80 -43.75 16.54
C ARG A 467 13.27 -44.54 15.31
N ARG A 468 12.75 -44.25 14.12
CA ARG A 468 13.17 -44.85 12.85
C ARG A 468 14.58 -44.40 12.46
N TRP A 469 14.87 -43.11 12.66
CA TRP A 469 16.20 -42.53 12.39
C TRP A 469 17.30 -43.21 13.21
N ARG A 470 17.07 -43.50 14.50
CA ARG A 470 18.01 -44.25 15.34
C ARG A 470 18.34 -45.64 14.74
N LYS A 471 17.32 -46.39 14.28
CA LYS A 471 17.52 -47.69 13.65
C LYS A 471 18.22 -47.60 12.30
N TRP A 472 18.12 -46.48 11.62
CA TRP A 472 18.76 -46.27 10.32
C TRP A 472 20.22 -45.85 10.49
N MET A 473 20.56 -45.11 11.51
CA MET A 473 21.91 -44.66 11.79
C MET A 473 22.88 -45.87 11.95
N ASP A 474 22.43 -46.94 12.59
CA ASP A 474 23.21 -48.15 12.78
C ASP A 474 23.46 -48.93 11.46
N ARG A 475 22.81 -48.54 10.35
CA ARG A 475 22.83 -49.22 9.05
C ARG A 475 23.44 -48.41 7.91
N LEU A 476 23.69 -47.13 8.13
CA LEU A 476 24.20 -46.22 7.10
C LEU A 476 25.65 -45.86 7.40
N PRO A 477 26.48 -45.68 6.34
CA PRO A 477 27.79 -45.06 6.51
C PRO A 477 27.69 -43.69 7.23
N HIS A 478 28.69 -43.36 8.03
CA HIS A 478 28.71 -42.18 8.86
C HIS A 478 28.64 -40.87 8.05
N ASP A 479 29.28 -40.82 6.90
CA ASP A 479 29.25 -39.73 5.93
C ASP A 479 27.86 -39.47 5.37
N VAL A 480 27.12 -40.55 5.00
CA VAL A 480 25.76 -40.45 4.50
C VAL A 480 24.79 -39.96 5.59
N SER A 481 24.97 -40.42 6.82
CA SER A 481 24.16 -39.97 7.97
C SER A 481 24.41 -38.50 8.30
N LEU A 482 25.66 -38.06 8.26
CA LEU A 482 26.05 -36.67 8.49
C LEU A 482 25.52 -35.76 7.38
N TRP A 483 25.68 -36.17 6.11
CA TRP A 483 25.20 -35.39 4.96
C TRP A 483 23.67 -35.16 5.00
N ARG A 484 22.90 -36.18 5.35
CA ARG A 484 21.44 -36.04 5.54
C ARG A 484 21.09 -35.09 6.67
N LEU A 485 21.86 -35.14 7.75
CA LEU A 485 21.68 -34.22 8.86
C LEU A 485 21.94 -32.78 8.43
N VAL A 486 23.02 -32.55 7.68
CA VAL A 486 23.35 -31.21 7.14
C VAL A 486 22.24 -30.71 6.19
N CYS A 487 21.83 -31.52 5.21
CA CYS A 487 20.82 -31.09 4.24
C CYS A 487 19.48 -30.75 4.91
N LEU A 488 18.98 -31.59 5.82
CA LEU A 488 17.65 -31.41 6.42
C LEU A 488 17.66 -30.43 7.60
N HIS A 489 18.74 -30.37 8.37
CA HIS A 489 18.73 -29.63 9.63
C HIS A 489 19.64 -28.40 9.64
N VAL A 490 20.34 -28.14 8.54
CA VAL A 490 21.15 -26.93 8.36
C VAL A 490 20.74 -26.20 7.09
N LEU A 491 20.86 -26.87 5.91
CA LEU A 491 20.58 -26.20 4.63
C LEU A 491 19.11 -25.85 4.43
N ALA A 492 18.19 -26.77 4.79
CA ALA A 492 16.76 -26.51 4.64
C ALA A 492 16.28 -25.32 5.50
N PRO A 493 16.54 -25.28 6.84
CA PRO A 493 16.13 -24.13 7.64
C PRO A 493 16.87 -22.82 7.28
N LEU A 494 18.14 -22.88 6.84
CA LEU A 494 18.81 -21.71 6.29
C LEU A 494 18.12 -21.20 5.02
N GLY A 495 17.74 -22.11 4.13
CA GLY A 495 16.98 -21.77 2.93
C GLY A 495 15.65 -21.10 3.26
N MET A 496 14.92 -21.61 4.27
CA MET A 496 13.68 -20.99 4.75
C MET A 496 13.95 -19.55 5.26
N LEU A 497 14.96 -19.35 6.11
CA LEU A 497 15.28 -18.03 6.66
C LEU A 497 15.85 -17.05 5.62
N CYS A 498 16.50 -17.55 4.58
CA CYS A 498 17.03 -16.70 3.50
C CYS A 498 15.96 -16.36 2.45
N MET A 499 14.85 -17.09 2.39
CA MET A 499 13.86 -16.94 1.31
C MET A 499 13.26 -15.54 1.21
N PRO A 500 12.79 -14.89 2.28
CA PRO A 500 12.32 -13.51 2.19
C PRO A 500 13.40 -12.55 1.70
N VAL A 501 14.61 -12.67 2.22
CA VAL A 501 15.74 -11.79 1.84
C VAL A 501 16.14 -11.97 0.36
N LEU A 502 16.08 -13.20 -0.16
CA LEU A 502 16.33 -13.48 -1.58
C LEU A 502 15.24 -12.91 -2.50
N GLN A 503 14.06 -12.69 -1.97
CA GLN A 503 12.95 -12.03 -2.65
C GLN A 503 12.97 -10.50 -2.51
N GLY A 504 13.95 -9.95 -1.77
CA GLY A 504 14.12 -8.52 -1.55
C GLY A 504 13.41 -7.98 -0.30
N TYR A 505 12.73 -8.84 0.48
CA TYR A 505 12.08 -8.43 1.73
C TYR A 505 13.07 -8.39 2.90
N LYS A 506 12.93 -7.42 3.78
CA LYS A 506 13.57 -7.42 5.09
C LYS A 506 12.71 -8.23 6.07
N TRP A 507 13.34 -9.01 6.96
CA TRP A 507 12.62 -9.77 7.98
C TRP A 507 11.75 -8.89 8.88
N ARG A 508 12.14 -7.65 9.10
CA ARG A 508 11.34 -6.66 9.81
C ARG A 508 9.96 -6.53 9.16
N ASP A 509 9.91 -6.31 7.85
CA ASP A 509 8.69 -6.07 7.11
C ASP A 509 7.81 -7.33 7.07
N VAL A 510 8.45 -8.52 6.90
CA VAL A 510 7.71 -9.81 6.96
C VAL A 510 7.12 -10.06 8.35
N LEU A 511 7.84 -9.68 9.43
CA LEU A 511 7.32 -9.80 10.80
C LEU A 511 6.15 -8.85 11.05
N THR A 512 6.16 -7.70 10.44
CA THR A 512 5.16 -6.65 10.61
C THR A 512 3.90 -6.94 9.79
N PHE A 513 4.04 -7.19 8.48
CA PHE A 513 2.90 -7.37 7.57
C PHE A 513 2.36 -8.81 7.51
N MET A 514 3.20 -9.80 7.77
CA MET A 514 2.86 -11.23 7.67
C MET A 514 3.35 -12.00 8.90
N PRO A 515 2.84 -11.69 10.11
CA PRO A 515 3.34 -12.27 11.35
C PRO A 515 3.14 -13.78 11.44
N ASP A 516 2.07 -14.32 10.90
CA ASP A 516 1.75 -15.74 10.81
C ASP A 516 2.76 -16.51 9.94
N VAL A 517 3.05 -16.01 8.74
CA VAL A 517 4.11 -16.52 7.88
C VAL A 517 5.44 -16.53 8.62
N SER A 518 5.77 -15.42 9.28
CA SER A 518 7.01 -15.27 10.05
C SER A 518 7.13 -16.30 11.17
N ILE A 519 6.07 -16.50 11.97
CA ILE A 519 6.02 -17.48 13.06
C ILE A 519 6.26 -18.88 12.50
N VAL A 520 5.61 -19.25 11.40
CA VAL A 520 5.76 -20.58 10.79
C VAL A 520 7.15 -20.79 10.22
N TYR A 521 7.71 -19.81 9.51
CA TYR A 521 9.07 -19.91 8.95
C TYR A 521 10.14 -20.01 10.04
N ILE A 522 10.17 -19.05 10.96
CA ILE A 522 11.16 -19.00 12.05
C ILE A 522 10.97 -20.19 12.98
N GLY A 523 9.72 -20.50 13.36
CA GLY A 523 9.40 -21.63 14.23
C GLY A 523 9.79 -22.97 13.61
N SER A 524 9.47 -23.19 12.32
CA SER A 524 9.85 -24.41 11.61
C SER A 524 11.37 -24.54 11.44
N ALA A 525 12.06 -23.45 11.13
CA ALA A 525 13.52 -23.43 11.06
C ALA A 525 14.14 -23.76 12.41
N ALA A 526 13.66 -23.15 13.51
CA ALA A 526 14.13 -23.43 14.86
C ALA A 526 13.93 -24.90 15.25
N VAL A 527 12.75 -25.47 14.97
CA VAL A 527 12.47 -26.90 15.23
C VAL A 527 13.42 -27.81 14.45
N LEU A 528 13.71 -27.52 13.20
CA LEU A 528 14.66 -28.27 12.37
C LEU A 528 16.09 -28.18 12.95
N PHE A 529 16.56 -26.99 13.30
CA PHE A 529 17.89 -26.79 13.92
C PHE A 529 18.01 -27.55 15.24
N LEU A 530 17.06 -27.38 16.16
CA LEU A 530 17.08 -28.04 17.46
C LEU A 530 17.04 -29.57 17.33
N THR A 531 16.20 -30.10 16.44
CA THR A 531 16.13 -31.53 16.15
C THR A 531 17.46 -32.04 15.54
N GLY A 532 18.10 -31.24 14.68
CA GLY A 532 19.42 -31.53 14.11
C GLY A 532 20.51 -31.57 15.16
N ALA A 533 20.55 -30.59 16.05
CA ALA A 533 21.50 -30.54 17.16
C ALA A 533 21.35 -31.75 18.09
N ALA A 534 20.13 -32.11 18.46
CA ALA A 534 19.86 -33.31 19.27
C ALA A 534 20.33 -34.60 18.56
N LYS A 535 20.08 -34.73 17.26
CA LYS A 535 20.56 -35.87 16.45
C LYS A 535 22.08 -35.92 16.37
N LEU A 536 22.74 -34.79 16.17
CA LEU A 536 24.19 -34.70 16.10
C LEU A 536 24.84 -35.12 17.43
N LEU A 537 24.35 -34.58 18.55
CA LEU A 537 24.85 -34.95 19.88
C LEU A 537 24.69 -36.46 20.14
N PHE A 538 23.57 -37.04 19.73
CA PHE A 538 23.38 -38.48 19.85
C PHE A 538 24.35 -39.26 18.95
N MET A 539 24.55 -38.87 17.71
CA MET A 539 25.55 -39.49 16.81
C MET A 539 26.95 -39.44 17.39
N LEU A 540 27.37 -38.29 17.87
CA LEU A 540 28.71 -38.13 18.49
C LEU A 540 28.87 -39.01 19.74
N HIS A 541 27.82 -39.17 20.56
CA HIS A 541 27.84 -40.07 21.70
C HIS A 541 28.01 -41.53 21.30
N VAL A 542 27.30 -41.99 20.29
CA VAL A 542 27.40 -43.35 19.77
C VAL A 542 28.75 -43.62 19.17
N TRP A 543 29.27 -42.74 18.31
CA TRP A 543 30.60 -42.89 17.68
C TRP A 543 31.74 -42.86 18.69
N LYS A 544 31.65 -42.04 19.73
CA LYS A 544 32.60 -42.05 20.83
C LYS A 544 32.62 -43.39 21.56
N LYS A 545 31.46 -44.00 21.76
CA LYS A 545 31.30 -45.31 22.42
C LYS A 545 31.84 -46.45 21.54
N GLU A 546 31.62 -46.43 20.24
CA GLU A 546 32.16 -47.38 19.28
C GLU A 546 33.70 -47.31 19.22
N ARG A 547 34.27 -46.14 19.08
CA ARG A 547 35.71 -45.89 19.07
C ARG A 547 36.38 -46.36 20.38
N GLY A 548 35.75 -46.17 21.52
CA GLY A 548 36.22 -46.66 22.81
C GLY A 548 36.24 -48.19 22.91
N ARG A 549 35.32 -48.87 22.23
CA ARG A 549 35.27 -50.33 22.16
C ARG A 549 36.35 -50.91 21.22
N GLU A 550 36.60 -50.25 20.07
CA GLU A 550 37.66 -50.62 19.13
C GLU A 550 39.05 -50.46 19.73
N LEU A 551 39.27 -49.45 20.60
CA LEU A 551 40.54 -49.23 21.30
C LEU A 551 40.74 -50.15 22.51
N ALA A 552 39.67 -50.78 22.99
CA ALA A 552 39.69 -51.73 24.11
C ALA A 552 39.75 -53.21 23.68
N ALA A 553 39.50 -53.50 22.41
CA ALA A 553 39.62 -54.83 21.76
C ALA A 553 40.98 -54.95 21.06
#